data_57d4c084ec08f9b8024537b983ca9225
#
_entry.id   57d4c084ec08f9b8024537b983ca9225
#
_cell.length_a   1.000
_cell.length_b   1.000
_cell.length_c   1.000
_cell.angle_alpha   90.00
_cell.angle_beta   90.00
_cell.angle_gamma   90.00
#
_symmetry.space_group_name_H-M   'P 1'
#
loop_
_entity.id
_entity.type
_entity.pdbx_description
1 polymer ?
#
loop_
_entity_poly.entity_id
_entity_poly.type
_entity_poly.pdbx_seq_one_letter_code
_entity_poly.pdbx_strand_id
1 'polypeptide(L)'
;MTKPLLVLNNDNDMLHDYYEKNKENIKMITYGIENKSDLMANDIIKKENESIFSYEYNKKKYKVKVPVGGEHFILNSLCAIEVGRLLNIEDEAIIKGIEEFKLTNKRMDISTLKNGATIINDSYNASFESMKASLKNLSEYKNKRKIAVLGDMFELGSFSEQLHKNVGEEVYKNKIDILICAGENAKFIAKQAESLGMNKENIFYFKDKNEI
;
A
#
# COMPACT_ATOMS: atom_id res chain seq x y z
N MET A 1 -16.08 -30.04 -12.18
CA MET A 1 -15.29 -29.11 -11.34
C MET A 1 -15.14 -27.82 -12.15
N THR A 2 -15.62 -26.71 -11.62
CA THR A 2 -15.34 -25.38 -12.19
C THR A 2 -13.85 -25.08 -12.08
N LYS A 3 -13.21 -24.72 -13.19
CA LYS A 3 -11.80 -24.30 -13.15
C LYS A 3 -11.68 -23.07 -12.24
N PRO A 4 -10.67 -22.98 -11.38
CA PRO A 4 -10.46 -21.80 -10.55
C PRO A 4 -10.26 -20.58 -11.46
N LEU A 5 -10.81 -19.45 -11.03
CA LEU A 5 -10.58 -18.16 -11.63
C LEU A 5 -9.81 -17.31 -10.64
N LEU A 6 -8.68 -16.77 -11.06
CA LEU A 6 -7.84 -15.89 -10.26
C LEU A 6 -7.98 -14.44 -10.73
N VAL A 7 -8.03 -13.51 -9.80
CA VAL A 7 -7.96 -12.07 -10.06
C VAL A 7 -6.65 -11.58 -9.46
N LEU A 8 -5.73 -11.09 -10.32
CA LEU A 8 -4.34 -10.84 -9.95
C LEU A 8 -3.93 -9.38 -10.14
N ASN A 9 -3.23 -8.86 -9.15
CA ASN A 9 -2.50 -7.59 -9.27
C ASN A 9 -1.25 -7.80 -10.14
N ASN A 10 -1.29 -7.27 -11.36
CA ASN A 10 -0.21 -7.43 -12.34
C ASN A 10 0.98 -6.48 -12.11
N ASP A 11 0.84 -5.51 -11.20
CA ASP A 11 1.93 -4.63 -10.79
C ASP A 11 2.77 -5.22 -9.63
N ASN A 12 2.37 -6.36 -9.10
CA ASN A 12 3.18 -7.11 -8.14
C ASN A 12 4.07 -8.11 -8.89
N ASP A 13 5.39 -8.00 -8.75
CA ASP A 13 6.38 -8.78 -9.49
C ASP A 13 6.14 -10.29 -9.39
N MET A 14 5.85 -10.80 -8.17
CA MET A 14 5.63 -12.24 -7.96
C MET A 14 4.34 -12.72 -8.65
N LEU A 15 3.27 -11.92 -8.60
CA LEU A 15 2.00 -12.26 -9.23
C LEU A 15 2.07 -12.12 -10.75
N HIS A 16 2.82 -11.14 -11.25
CA HIS A 16 3.12 -10.98 -12.67
C HIS A 16 3.89 -12.19 -13.21
N ASP A 17 4.95 -12.59 -12.53
CA ASP A 17 5.72 -13.80 -12.87
C ASP A 17 4.86 -15.06 -12.85
N TYR A 18 3.96 -15.17 -11.88
CA TYR A 18 3.02 -16.29 -11.81
C TYR A 18 2.04 -16.27 -12.97
N TYR A 19 1.49 -15.10 -13.31
CA TYR A 19 0.61 -14.90 -14.47
C TYR A 19 1.31 -15.34 -15.76
N GLU A 20 2.49 -14.80 -16.03
CA GLU A 20 3.23 -15.12 -17.27
C GLU A 20 3.51 -16.62 -17.43
N LYS A 21 3.81 -17.32 -16.34
CA LYS A 21 4.09 -18.76 -16.35
C LYS A 21 2.83 -19.65 -16.51
N ASN A 22 1.66 -19.16 -16.14
CA ASN A 22 0.46 -19.99 -16.02
C ASN A 22 -0.74 -19.54 -16.84
N LYS A 23 -0.68 -18.41 -17.56
CA LYS A 23 -1.80 -17.82 -18.31
C LYS A 23 -2.45 -18.74 -19.34
N GLU A 24 -1.70 -19.69 -19.89
CA GLU A 24 -2.22 -20.68 -20.85
C GLU A 24 -3.00 -21.83 -20.16
N ASN A 25 -2.76 -22.07 -18.89
CA ASN A 25 -3.31 -23.23 -18.17
C ASN A 25 -4.40 -22.87 -17.14
N ILE A 26 -4.37 -21.64 -16.63
CA ILE A 26 -5.27 -21.17 -15.58
C ILE A 26 -6.01 -19.95 -16.08
N LYS A 27 -7.33 -19.92 -15.89
CA LYS A 27 -8.11 -18.72 -16.19
C LYS A 27 -7.80 -17.64 -15.16
N MET A 28 -7.25 -16.53 -15.61
CA MET A 28 -6.87 -15.40 -14.80
C MET A 28 -7.41 -14.09 -15.39
N ILE A 29 -7.73 -13.14 -14.54
CA ILE A 29 -8.03 -11.74 -14.87
C ILE A 29 -7.02 -10.89 -14.14
N THR A 30 -6.42 -9.95 -14.85
CA THR A 30 -5.37 -9.07 -14.31
C THR A 30 -5.88 -7.65 -14.14
N TYR A 31 -5.38 -6.96 -13.14
CA TYR A 31 -5.59 -5.53 -12.96
C TYR A 31 -4.27 -4.84 -12.59
N GLY A 32 -4.16 -3.56 -12.94
CA GLY A 32 -2.94 -2.80 -12.66
C GLY A 32 -3.05 -1.33 -13.01
N ILE A 33 -1.98 -0.62 -12.70
CA ILE A 33 -1.74 0.79 -12.99
C ILE A 33 -0.60 0.93 -13.98
N GLU A 34 0.49 0.16 -13.78
CA GLU A 34 1.75 0.24 -14.52
C GLU A 34 1.82 -0.83 -15.62
N ASN A 35 1.61 -2.08 -15.26
CA ASN A 35 1.70 -3.19 -16.20
C ASN A 35 0.38 -3.40 -16.94
N LYS A 36 0.49 -3.60 -18.28
CA LYS A 36 -0.69 -3.87 -19.13
C LYS A 36 -1.52 -5.01 -18.58
N SER A 37 -2.77 -4.74 -18.29
CA SER A 37 -3.71 -5.63 -17.60
C SER A 37 -5.08 -5.59 -18.26
N ASP A 38 -5.95 -6.56 -17.94
CA ASP A 38 -7.33 -6.60 -18.42
C ASP A 38 -8.14 -5.40 -17.94
N LEU A 39 -7.88 -4.95 -16.69
CA LEU A 39 -8.43 -3.72 -16.14
C LEU A 39 -7.31 -2.77 -15.74
N MET A 40 -7.30 -1.57 -16.30
CA MET A 40 -6.31 -0.53 -16.05
C MET A 40 -6.93 0.69 -15.40
N ALA A 41 -6.28 1.24 -14.37
CA ALA A 41 -6.58 2.58 -13.92
C ALA A 41 -5.87 3.62 -14.81
N ASN A 42 -6.64 4.61 -15.26
CA ASN A 42 -6.16 5.73 -16.08
C ASN A 42 -6.52 7.06 -15.42
N ASP A 43 -5.97 8.17 -15.90
CA ASP A 43 -6.27 9.54 -15.44
C ASP A 43 -6.20 9.69 -13.91
N ILE A 44 -5.16 9.13 -13.31
CA ILE A 44 -5.01 9.08 -11.86
C ILE A 44 -4.68 10.46 -11.30
N ILE A 45 -5.50 10.90 -10.33
CA ILE A 45 -5.30 12.11 -9.54
C ILE A 45 -5.17 11.68 -8.07
N LYS A 46 -4.01 11.92 -7.47
CA LYS A 46 -3.73 11.61 -6.07
C LYS A 46 -3.79 12.88 -5.24
N LYS A 47 -4.53 12.85 -4.14
CA LYS A 47 -4.60 13.89 -3.12
C LYS A 47 -4.32 13.28 -1.74
N GLU A 48 -4.10 14.10 -0.74
CA GLU A 48 -3.82 13.63 0.63
C GLU A 48 -4.90 12.67 1.16
N ASN A 49 -6.17 12.97 0.93
CA ASN A 49 -7.31 12.26 1.53
C ASN A 49 -8.24 11.59 0.51
N GLU A 50 -7.89 11.59 -0.76
CA GLU A 50 -8.68 10.94 -1.80
C GLU A 50 -7.82 10.57 -3.01
N SER A 51 -8.24 9.56 -3.73
CA SER A 51 -7.70 9.21 -5.04
C SER A 51 -8.83 9.20 -6.05
N ILE A 52 -8.56 9.67 -7.28
CA ILE A 52 -9.52 9.63 -8.36
C ILE A 52 -8.84 8.93 -9.53
N PHE A 53 -9.55 8.04 -10.19
CA PHE A 53 -9.07 7.40 -11.41
C PHE A 53 -10.23 7.14 -12.38
N SER A 54 -9.90 6.81 -13.62
CA SER A 54 -10.86 6.29 -14.57
C SER A 54 -10.47 4.89 -15.03
N TYR A 55 -11.43 4.11 -15.51
CA TYR A 55 -11.20 2.87 -16.22
C TYR A 55 -12.16 2.75 -17.41
N GLU A 56 -11.82 1.89 -18.35
CA GLU A 56 -12.68 1.60 -19.49
C GLU A 56 -13.16 0.15 -19.45
N TYR A 57 -14.45 -0.04 -19.68
CA TYR A 57 -15.05 -1.35 -19.83
C TYR A 57 -16.18 -1.32 -20.85
N ASN A 58 -16.22 -2.28 -21.77
CA ASN A 58 -17.21 -2.35 -22.87
C ASN A 58 -17.35 -1.01 -23.60
N LYS A 59 -16.25 -0.33 -23.91
CA LYS A 59 -16.20 0.97 -24.59
C LYS A 59 -16.84 2.13 -23.80
N LYS A 60 -17.17 1.93 -22.54
CA LYS A 60 -17.67 2.96 -21.64
C LYS A 60 -16.56 3.33 -20.66
N LYS A 61 -16.38 4.63 -20.44
CA LYS A 61 -15.42 5.16 -19.47
C LYS A 61 -16.14 5.46 -18.16
N TYR A 62 -15.59 4.95 -17.08
CA TYR A 62 -16.08 5.14 -15.73
C TYR A 62 -15.09 5.95 -14.93
N LYS A 63 -15.58 6.83 -14.07
CA LYS A 63 -14.76 7.61 -13.12
C LYS A 63 -15.07 7.12 -11.71
N VAL A 64 -14.02 6.91 -10.92
CA VAL A 64 -14.11 6.40 -9.56
C VAL A 64 -13.41 7.38 -8.62
N LYS A 65 -14.08 7.70 -7.52
CA LYS A 65 -13.51 8.45 -6.41
C LYS A 65 -13.33 7.51 -5.22
N VAL A 66 -12.09 7.33 -4.79
CA VAL A 66 -11.76 6.57 -3.58
C VAL A 66 -11.57 7.58 -2.44
N PRO A 67 -12.32 7.51 -1.33
CA PRO A 67 -12.27 8.50 -0.25
C PRO A 67 -11.04 8.33 0.66
N VAL A 68 -9.93 7.87 0.08
CA VAL A 68 -8.64 7.68 0.75
C VAL A 68 -7.52 7.95 -0.25
N GLY A 69 -6.44 8.59 0.18
CA GLY A 69 -5.23 8.79 -0.61
C GLY A 69 -4.37 7.54 -0.65
N GLY A 70 -3.69 7.33 -1.78
CA GLY A 70 -2.72 6.25 -1.96
C GLY A 70 -3.03 5.29 -3.09
N GLU A 71 -1.98 4.94 -3.83
CA GLU A 71 -2.05 4.09 -5.02
C GLU A 71 -2.55 2.67 -4.74
N HIS A 72 -2.19 2.12 -3.58
CA HIS A 72 -2.67 0.82 -3.15
C HIS A 72 -4.19 0.75 -2.98
N PHE A 73 -4.86 1.88 -2.65
CA PHE A 73 -6.33 1.92 -2.62
C PHE A 73 -6.94 1.94 -4.01
N ILE A 74 -6.23 2.48 -5.02
CA ILE A 74 -6.63 2.35 -6.42
C ILE A 74 -6.56 0.89 -6.85
N LEU A 75 -5.44 0.20 -6.57
CA LEU A 75 -5.28 -1.24 -6.86
C LEU A 75 -6.34 -2.09 -6.15
N ASN A 76 -6.63 -1.83 -4.89
CA ASN A 76 -7.70 -2.50 -4.15
C ASN A 76 -9.08 -2.25 -4.77
N SER A 77 -9.32 -1.04 -5.28
CA SER A 77 -10.57 -0.68 -5.97
C SER A 77 -10.70 -1.41 -7.31
N LEU A 78 -9.61 -1.54 -8.08
CA LEU A 78 -9.61 -2.33 -9.32
C LEU A 78 -9.94 -3.80 -9.05
N CYS A 79 -9.35 -4.38 -7.98
CA CYS A 79 -9.70 -5.73 -7.55
C CYS A 79 -11.19 -5.85 -7.22
N ALA A 80 -11.74 -4.90 -6.46
CA ALA A 80 -13.15 -4.88 -6.09
C ALA A 80 -14.06 -4.75 -7.32
N ILE A 81 -13.68 -3.96 -8.33
CA ILE A 81 -14.41 -3.83 -9.59
C ILE A 81 -14.46 -5.17 -10.32
N GLU A 82 -13.32 -5.85 -10.50
CA GLU A 82 -13.30 -7.14 -11.18
C GLU A 82 -14.08 -8.21 -10.44
N VAL A 83 -13.93 -8.30 -9.13
CA VAL A 83 -14.70 -9.26 -8.31
C VAL A 83 -16.20 -8.94 -8.35
N GLY A 84 -16.58 -7.67 -8.27
CA GLY A 84 -17.99 -7.24 -8.38
C GLY A 84 -18.61 -7.65 -9.70
N ARG A 85 -17.90 -7.45 -10.82
CA ARG A 85 -18.33 -7.88 -12.15
C ARG A 85 -18.48 -9.39 -12.28
N LEU A 86 -17.55 -10.14 -11.70
CA LEU A 86 -17.64 -11.62 -11.65
C LEU A 86 -18.88 -12.10 -10.89
N LEU A 87 -19.34 -11.29 -9.96
CA LEU A 87 -20.59 -11.52 -9.22
C LEU A 87 -21.84 -10.93 -9.90
N ASN A 88 -21.69 -10.42 -11.13
CA ASN A 88 -22.75 -9.77 -11.91
C ASN A 88 -23.36 -8.54 -11.23
N ILE A 89 -22.54 -7.77 -10.51
CA ILE A 89 -22.94 -6.48 -9.94
C ILE A 89 -22.69 -5.40 -11.00
N GLU A 90 -23.65 -4.50 -11.18
CA GLU A 90 -23.55 -3.39 -12.12
C GLU A 90 -22.44 -2.41 -11.73
N ASP A 91 -21.69 -1.90 -12.71
CA ASP A 91 -20.54 -1.01 -12.49
C ASP A 91 -20.89 0.21 -11.63
N GLU A 92 -22.07 0.81 -11.81
CA GLU A 92 -22.53 1.95 -11.02
C GLU A 92 -22.71 1.60 -9.53
N ALA A 93 -23.16 0.40 -9.22
CA ALA A 93 -23.32 -0.07 -7.84
C ALA A 93 -21.96 -0.37 -7.20
N ILE A 94 -21.02 -0.95 -7.97
CA ILE A 94 -19.64 -1.19 -7.52
C ILE A 94 -18.95 0.14 -7.20
N ILE A 95 -19.04 1.12 -8.11
CA ILE A 95 -18.46 2.46 -7.95
C ILE A 95 -19.02 3.13 -6.70
N LYS A 96 -20.35 3.10 -6.54
CA LYS A 96 -20.99 3.65 -5.35
C LYS A 96 -20.46 3.02 -4.06
N GLY A 97 -20.30 1.69 -4.03
CA GLY A 97 -19.71 0.98 -2.89
C GLY A 97 -18.28 1.42 -2.58
N ILE A 98 -17.46 1.67 -3.61
CA ILE A 98 -16.11 2.19 -3.45
C ILE A 98 -16.14 3.64 -2.93
N GLU A 99 -17.02 4.49 -3.44
CA GLU A 99 -17.14 5.89 -3.00
C GLU A 99 -17.65 6.04 -1.57
N GLU A 100 -18.45 5.09 -1.10
CA GLU A 100 -18.98 5.02 0.27
C GLU A 100 -18.03 4.27 1.24
N PHE A 101 -16.88 3.79 0.75
CA PHE A 101 -15.91 3.05 1.56
C PHE A 101 -15.44 3.87 2.76
N LYS A 102 -15.38 3.22 3.90
CA LYS A 102 -14.81 3.79 5.13
C LYS A 102 -13.69 2.89 5.63
N LEU A 103 -12.57 3.51 5.93
CA LEU A 103 -11.47 2.79 6.57
C LEU A 103 -11.89 2.25 7.93
N THR A 104 -11.49 1.02 8.21
CA THR A 104 -11.55 0.49 9.57
C THR A 104 -10.50 1.19 10.44
N ASN A 105 -10.76 1.31 11.74
CA ASN A 105 -9.83 1.92 12.69
C ASN A 105 -8.40 1.39 12.53
N LYS A 106 -7.40 2.27 12.68
CA LYS A 106 -5.97 1.99 12.56
C LYS A 106 -5.51 1.56 11.14
N ARG A 107 -6.27 1.87 10.10
CA ARG A 107 -5.85 1.72 8.70
C ARG A 107 -5.89 3.07 8.02
N MET A 108 -4.72 3.69 7.78
CA MET A 108 -4.59 5.03 7.21
C MET A 108 -5.53 6.06 7.89
N ASP A 109 -5.75 5.91 9.20
CA ASP A 109 -6.57 6.82 9.98
C ASP A 109 -5.83 8.14 10.18
N ILE A 110 -6.33 9.20 9.56
CA ILE A 110 -5.66 10.50 9.53
C ILE A 110 -6.33 11.42 10.54
N SER A 111 -5.54 11.93 11.46
CA SER A 111 -5.97 12.91 12.47
C SER A 111 -5.00 14.06 12.57
N THR A 112 -5.51 15.23 13.00
CA THR A 112 -4.68 16.41 13.21
C THR A 112 -4.66 16.76 14.70
N LEU A 113 -3.46 16.87 15.25
CA LEU A 113 -3.25 17.27 16.64
C LEU A 113 -3.46 18.79 16.82
N LYS A 114 -3.66 19.22 18.07
CA LYS A 114 -3.84 20.64 18.42
C LYS A 114 -2.68 21.55 17.99
N ASN A 115 -1.47 21.00 17.89
CA ASN A 115 -0.27 21.70 17.44
C ASN A 115 -0.11 21.74 15.91
N GLY A 116 -1.10 21.24 15.15
CA GLY A 116 -1.07 21.20 13.68
C GLY A 116 -0.34 19.99 13.08
N ALA A 117 0.22 19.09 13.88
CA ALA A 117 0.81 17.86 13.38
C ALA A 117 -0.27 16.91 12.85
N THR A 118 0.01 16.28 11.71
CA THR A 118 -0.85 15.24 11.14
C THR A 118 -0.33 13.87 11.57
N ILE A 119 -1.20 13.02 12.10
CA ILE A 119 -0.91 11.62 12.41
C ILE A 119 -1.61 10.76 11.36
N ILE A 120 -0.86 9.83 10.78
CA ILE A 120 -1.37 8.77 9.91
C ILE A 120 -1.20 7.47 10.70
N ASN A 121 -2.29 6.93 11.22
CA ASN A 121 -2.28 5.69 11.98
C ASN A 121 -2.64 4.50 11.08
N ASP A 122 -1.63 3.69 10.76
CA ASP A 122 -1.75 2.47 9.93
C ASP A 122 -1.27 1.23 10.71
N SER A 123 -1.54 1.19 12.02
CA SER A 123 -1.00 0.21 12.95
C SER A 123 -1.86 -1.05 13.13
N TYR A 124 -2.82 -1.32 12.25
CA TYR A 124 -3.66 -2.52 12.36
C TYR A 124 -2.87 -3.82 12.18
N ASN A 125 -2.02 -3.86 11.17
CA ASN A 125 -1.10 -4.96 10.88
C ASN A 125 0.10 -4.44 10.11
N ALA A 126 1.22 -5.16 10.17
CA ALA A 126 2.46 -4.80 9.48
C ALA A 126 2.88 -5.91 8.52
N SER A 127 3.05 -5.55 7.25
CA SER A 127 3.70 -6.36 6.21
C SER A 127 4.63 -5.46 5.39
N PHE A 128 5.58 -6.04 4.67
CA PHE A 128 6.47 -5.25 3.82
C PHE A 128 5.68 -4.35 2.85
N GLU A 129 4.69 -4.90 2.16
CA GLU A 129 3.90 -4.16 1.17
C GLU A 129 3.08 -3.02 1.81
N SER A 130 2.47 -3.26 2.97
CA SER A 130 1.72 -2.20 3.66
C SER A 130 2.63 -1.09 4.18
N MET A 131 3.78 -1.42 4.78
CA MET A 131 4.76 -0.44 5.24
C MET A 131 5.35 0.37 4.08
N LYS A 132 5.70 -0.27 2.97
CA LYS A 132 6.15 0.38 1.74
C LYS A 132 5.10 1.38 1.22
N ALA A 133 3.84 0.97 1.15
CA ALA A 133 2.74 1.83 0.70
C ALA A 133 2.55 3.03 1.65
N SER A 134 2.59 2.82 2.96
CA SER A 134 2.44 3.89 3.97
C SER A 134 3.62 4.88 3.92
N LEU A 135 4.85 4.40 3.74
CA LEU A 135 6.04 5.25 3.57
C LEU A 135 5.97 6.07 2.29
N LYS A 136 5.53 5.46 1.17
CA LYS A 136 5.31 6.16 -0.09
C LYS A 136 4.25 7.27 0.07
N ASN A 137 3.13 6.98 0.73
CA ASN A 137 2.10 7.97 1.03
C ASN A 137 2.66 9.10 1.91
N LEU A 138 3.37 8.78 3.00
CA LEU A 138 4.01 9.78 3.85
C LEU A 138 4.97 10.68 3.06
N SER A 139 5.66 10.16 2.06
CA SER A 139 6.58 10.93 1.21
C SER A 139 5.89 11.99 0.34
N GLU A 140 4.60 11.85 0.06
CA GLU A 140 3.81 12.77 -0.74
C GLU A 140 3.45 14.07 0.00
N TYR A 141 3.58 14.09 1.35
CA TYR A 141 3.37 15.29 2.17
C TYR A 141 4.56 16.25 2.02
N LYS A 142 4.45 17.16 1.04
CA LYS A 142 5.49 18.14 0.75
C LYS A 142 5.54 19.24 1.84
N ASN A 143 6.75 19.76 2.09
CA ASN A 143 6.97 20.85 3.05
C ASN A 143 6.62 20.53 4.51
N LYS A 144 6.55 19.25 4.86
CA LYS A 144 6.34 18.77 6.24
C LYS A 144 7.49 17.87 6.64
N ARG A 145 7.91 17.95 7.90
CA ARG A 145 8.85 16.98 8.49
C ARG A 145 8.16 15.63 8.61
N LYS A 146 8.74 14.60 8.01
CA LYS A 146 8.21 13.25 7.92
C LYS A 146 8.83 12.37 9.00
N ILE A 147 8.01 11.87 9.91
CA ILE A 147 8.42 11.01 11.00
C ILE A 147 7.74 9.66 10.80
N ALA A 148 8.52 8.58 10.70
CA ALA A 148 8.01 7.22 10.65
C ALA A 148 8.25 6.51 11.99
N VAL A 149 7.19 5.93 12.56
CA VAL A 149 7.26 5.06 13.75
C VAL A 149 6.89 3.66 13.30
N LEU A 150 7.88 2.75 13.29
CA LEU A 150 7.74 1.42 12.68
C LEU A 150 8.02 0.33 13.73
N GLY A 151 7.17 -0.69 13.72
CA GLY A 151 7.30 -1.86 14.59
C GLY A 151 7.79 -3.11 13.84
N ASP A 152 7.75 -4.25 14.54
CA ASP A 152 8.03 -5.55 13.95
C ASP A 152 6.92 -6.00 13.00
N MET A 153 7.33 -6.68 11.93
CA MET A 153 6.46 -7.54 11.13
C MET A 153 6.55 -8.97 11.67
N PHE A 154 5.39 -9.62 11.86
CA PHE A 154 5.31 -10.97 12.42
C PHE A 154 5.07 -12.02 11.32
N GLU A 155 5.19 -13.29 11.68
CA GLU A 155 4.88 -14.46 10.84
C GLU A 155 5.74 -14.59 9.56
N LEU A 156 6.94 -13.98 9.54
CA LEU A 156 7.83 -13.95 8.37
C LEU A 156 8.83 -15.12 8.32
N GLY A 157 8.95 -15.92 9.38
CA GLY A 157 9.91 -17.02 9.45
C GLY A 157 11.34 -16.58 9.15
N SER A 158 12.03 -17.30 8.29
CA SER A 158 13.42 -17.02 7.89
C SER A 158 13.60 -15.75 7.06
N PHE A 159 12.53 -15.19 6.51
CA PHE A 159 12.57 -13.96 5.72
C PHE A 159 12.51 -12.68 6.56
N SER A 160 12.33 -12.81 7.88
CA SER A 160 12.12 -11.66 8.78
C SER A 160 13.22 -10.61 8.65
N GLU A 161 14.48 -10.97 8.78
CA GLU A 161 15.59 -10.03 8.69
C GLU A 161 15.60 -9.30 7.33
N GLN A 162 15.47 -10.05 6.23
CA GLN A 162 15.52 -9.47 4.89
C GLN A 162 14.37 -8.50 4.65
N LEU A 163 13.15 -8.86 5.03
CA LEU A 163 11.99 -8.00 4.81
C LEU A 163 12.04 -6.74 5.67
N HIS A 164 12.54 -6.81 6.91
CA HIS A 164 12.80 -5.62 7.71
C HIS A 164 13.87 -4.72 7.10
N LYS A 165 14.95 -5.29 6.54
CA LYS A 165 15.95 -4.50 5.78
C LYS A 165 15.32 -3.80 4.58
N ASN A 166 14.47 -4.49 3.82
CA ASN A 166 13.77 -3.89 2.68
C ASN A 166 12.91 -2.69 3.10
N VAL A 167 12.28 -2.74 4.29
CA VAL A 167 11.57 -1.56 4.84
C VAL A 167 12.55 -0.41 5.12
N GLY A 168 13.75 -0.71 5.66
CA GLY A 168 14.80 0.31 5.87
C GLY A 168 15.25 0.98 4.57
N GLU A 169 15.29 0.24 3.47
CA GLU A 169 15.55 0.80 2.13
C GLU A 169 14.43 1.75 1.69
N GLU A 170 13.18 1.37 1.91
CA GLU A 170 12.04 2.24 1.58
C GLU A 170 12.01 3.51 2.46
N VAL A 171 12.42 3.45 3.74
CA VAL A 171 12.59 4.63 4.60
C VAL A 171 13.56 5.61 3.97
N TYR A 172 14.75 5.14 3.57
CA TYR A 172 15.78 5.98 2.95
C TYR A 172 15.32 6.52 1.59
N LYS A 173 14.79 5.68 0.72
CA LYS A 173 14.31 6.01 -0.63
C LYS A 173 13.21 7.08 -0.60
N ASN A 174 12.30 7.00 0.37
CA ASN A 174 11.21 7.95 0.55
C ASN A 174 11.60 9.21 1.34
N LYS A 175 12.88 9.38 1.66
CA LYS A 175 13.44 10.56 2.34
C LYS A 175 12.69 10.90 3.63
N ILE A 176 12.55 9.92 4.50
CA ILE A 176 11.98 10.10 5.83
C ILE A 176 12.98 10.88 6.68
N ASP A 177 12.51 11.93 7.37
CA ASP A 177 13.38 12.83 8.13
C ASP A 177 13.77 12.26 9.49
N ILE A 178 12.85 11.55 10.18
CA ILE A 178 13.08 10.89 11.46
C ILE A 178 12.51 9.48 11.42
N LEU A 179 13.28 8.52 11.86
CA LEU A 179 12.89 7.12 11.99
C LEU A 179 12.91 6.68 13.44
N ILE A 180 11.80 6.16 13.92
CA ILE A 180 11.66 5.53 15.23
C ILE A 180 11.29 4.07 15.01
N CYS A 181 12.10 3.15 15.51
CA CYS A 181 11.90 1.71 15.40
C CYS A 181 11.67 1.09 16.79
N ALA A 182 10.64 0.25 16.91
CA ALA A 182 10.35 -0.47 18.15
C ALA A 182 10.12 -1.96 17.90
N GLY A 183 10.85 -2.81 18.59
CA GLY A 183 10.75 -4.26 18.49
C GLY A 183 12.07 -4.96 18.23
N GLU A 184 12.09 -6.29 18.37
CA GLU A 184 13.32 -7.06 18.21
C GLU A 184 13.88 -7.07 16.79
N ASN A 185 13.02 -7.14 15.79
CA ASN A 185 13.40 -7.20 14.37
C ASN A 185 13.42 -5.81 13.71
N ALA A 186 12.70 -4.84 14.26
CA ALA A 186 12.73 -3.45 13.81
C ALA A 186 14.15 -2.82 13.84
N LYS A 187 15.08 -3.39 14.60
CA LYS A 187 16.51 -3.05 14.53
C LYS A 187 17.12 -3.17 13.13
N PHE A 188 16.62 -4.10 12.31
CA PHE A 188 17.11 -4.29 10.95
C PHE A 188 16.65 -3.17 10.02
N ILE A 189 15.45 -2.58 10.28
CA ILE A 189 14.99 -1.37 9.58
C ILE A 189 15.96 -0.22 9.87
N ALA A 190 16.24 0.04 11.16
CA ALA A 190 17.12 1.11 11.61
C ALA A 190 18.53 0.98 11.03
N LYS A 191 19.13 -0.22 11.14
CA LYS A 191 20.48 -0.50 10.63
C LYS A 191 20.57 -0.33 9.11
N GLN A 192 19.56 -0.76 8.36
CA GLN A 192 19.57 -0.63 6.92
C GLN A 192 19.45 0.82 6.48
N ALA A 193 18.55 1.61 7.09
CA ALA A 193 18.42 3.03 6.81
C ALA A 193 19.74 3.79 7.09
N GLU A 194 20.42 3.50 8.22
CA GLU A 194 21.72 4.05 8.58
C GLU A 194 22.79 3.67 7.53
N SER A 195 22.86 2.40 7.13
CA SER A 195 23.86 1.91 6.16
C SER A 195 23.73 2.55 4.77
N LEU A 196 22.53 2.99 4.39
CA LEU A 196 22.25 3.69 3.15
C LEU A 196 22.52 5.21 3.23
N GLY A 197 22.81 5.75 4.41
CA GLY A 197 23.21 7.14 4.60
C GLY A 197 22.19 8.01 5.33
N MET A 198 21.16 7.46 5.96
CA MET A 198 20.33 8.24 6.87
C MET A 198 21.15 8.65 8.10
N ASN A 199 21.07 9.92 8.49
CA ASN A 199 21.84 10.43 9.63
C ASN A 199 21.43 9.70 10.92
N LYS A 200 22.40 9.11 11.61
CA LYS A 200 22.21 8.36 12.86
C LYS A 200 21.49 9.17 13.94
N GLU A 201 21.69 10.47 14.02
CA GLU A 201 21.01 11.35 14.98
C GLU A 201 19.48 11.42 14.75
N ASN A 202 19.02 11.01 13.58
CA ASN A 202 17.60 10.97 13.19
C ASN A 202 17.00 9.56 13.29
N ILE A 203 17.76 8.59 13.83
CA ILE A 203 17.32 7.20 13.97
C ILE A 203 17.26 6.84 15.45
N PHE A 204 16.08 6.46 15.92
CA PHE A 204 15.83 6.03 17.29
C PHE A 204 15.38 4.58 17.29
N TYR A 205 16.02 3.76 18.08
CA TYR A 205 15.67 2.35 18.22
C TYR A 205 15.40 2.00 19.67
N PHE A 206 14.27 1.35 19.90
CA PHE A 206 13.83 0.82 21.19
C PHE A 206 13.56 -0.66 21.06
N LYS A 207 14.03 -1.46 22.02
CA LYS A 207 13.75 -2.90 22.00
C LYS A 207 12.31 -3.18 22.42
N ASP A 208 11.79 -2.41 23.37
CA ASP A 208 10.41 -2.49 23.86
C ASP A 208 9.61 -1.25 23.41
N LYS A 209 8.40 -1.50 22.89
CA LYS A 209 7.46 -0.43 22.49
C LYS A 209 7.03 0.47 23.66
N ASN A 210 7.16 0.00 24.90
CA ASN A 210 6.83 0.79 26.09
C ASN A 210 7.91 1.83 26.45
N GLU A 211 9.04 1.84 25.73
CA GLU A 211 10.12 2.82 25.88
C GLU A 211 9.93 4.07 25.00
N ILE A 212 8.93 4.06 24.09
CA ILE A 212 8.54 5.18 23.24
C ILE A 212 7.49 6.01 23.96
#